data_aa429d296c7daeacf10ba7ae45fe8173
#
_entry.id   aa429d296c7daeacf10ba7ae45fe8173
#
_cell.length_a   1.000
_cell.length_b   1.000
_cell.length_c   1.000
_cell.angle_alpha   90.00
_cell.angle_beta   90.00
_cell.angle_gamma   90.00
#
_symmetry.space_group_name_H-M   'P 1'
#
loop_
_entity.id
_entity.type
_entity.pdbx_description
1 polymer ?
#
loop_
_entity_poly.entity_id
_entity_poly.type
_entity_poly.pdbx_seq_one_letter_code
_entity_poly.pdbx_strand_id
1 'polypeptide(L)'
;MRRLGLLAIALAALAAPRAGAAPQGRGIWISPERLASLPTTGPAWEALRRAAEAPTPRPDLSNQEDATNVHVMAKALVAARTGDARLREEVVRACEAAIGSEGGRTLALGRELAAYAIAADLVGLPPEADARFRSWLDAVRRRPLGGLTLISTHEDRPNNWGTHAGASRIAADLYLGDAEDLERAARVFRGWLGERDRYAGFRYRDLAWQADPALPVGVNPLGALRAGRSIDGVLPDDQRRSGGFRWPPPHENYVYEALQGALAQAVMLTGAGYTPFEWGDRALLRAFRWLHDEARYPAAGDDTWESHVVNFYYGAAFPAPVPSQPGKNVGFTDWTHAASPPLAGRVAGTASPRN
;
A
#
# COMPACT_ATOMS: atom_id res chain seq x y z
N MET A 1 54.37 -60.72 -22.52
CA MET A 1 54.00 -59.32 -22.29
C MET A 1 52.47 -59.24 -22.17
N ARG A 2 51.99 -59.19 -20.96
CA ARG A 2 50.53 -59.10 -20.67
C ARG A 2 50.24 -57.65 -20.29
N ARG A 3 49.36 -56.95 -21.02
CA ARG A 3 48.92 -55.61 -20.72
C ARG A 3 47.70 -55.74 -19.80
N LEU A 4 47.80 -55.24 -18.57
CA LEU A 4 46.61 -55.00 -17.64
C LEU A 4 45.88 -53.72 -18.11
N GLY A 5 44.64 -53.89 -18.43
CA GLY A 5 43.75 -52.74 -18.62
C GLY A 5 43.13 -52.31 -17.28
N LEU A 6 43.34 -51.07 -16.89
CA LEU A 6 42.63 -50.45 -15.74
C LEU A 6 41.23 -50.04 -16.18
N LEU A 7 40.21 -50.58 -15.50
CA LEU A 7 38.82 -50.18 -15.64
C LEU A 7 38.57 -49.05 -14.65
N ALA A 8 38.33 -47.81 -15.16
CA ALA A 8 37.91 -46.68 -14.33
C ALA A 8 36.39 -46.73 -14.15
N ILE A 9 35.97 -46.94 -12.91
CA ILE A 9 34.58 -46.86 -12.52
C ILE A 9 34.24 -45.38 -12.21
N ALA A 10 33.49 -44.75 -13.10
CA ALA A 10 32.96 -43.41 -12.86
C ALA A 10 31.76 -43.49 -11.86
N LEU A 11 31.94 -43.01 -10.66
CA LEU A 11 30.82 -42.78 -9.71
C LEU A 11 30.00 -41.60 -10.21
N ALA A 12 28.82 -41.83 -10.74
CA ALA A 12 27.83 -40.80 -10.98
C ALA A 12 27.23 -40.39 -9.64
N ALA A 13 27.56 -39.21 -9.17
CA ALA A 13 26.90 -38.58 -8.02
C ALA A 13 25.47 -38.24 -8.43
N LEU A 14 24.49 -38.96 -7.90
CA LEU A 14 23.08 -38.60 -7.98
C LEU A 14 22.91 -37.29 -7.17
N ALA A 15 22.74 -36.17 -7.89
CA ALA A 15 22.35 -34.91 -7.30
C ALA A 15 20.88 -35.07 -6.77
N ALA A 16 20.72 -34.96 -5.46
CA ALA A 16 19.39 -34.90 -4.85
C ALA A 16 18.59 -33.72 -5.47
N PRO A 17 17.29 -33.90 -5.75
CA PRO A 17 16.49 -32.81 -6.24
C PRO A 17 16.50 -31.68 -5.21
N ARG A 18 17.00 -30.50 -5.62
CA ARG A 18 16.84 -29.27 -4.84
C ARG A 18 15.34 -29.08 -4.63
N ALA A 19 14.91 -29.00 -3.35
CA ALA A 19 13.59 -28.55 -3.01
C ALA A 19 13.27 -27.30 -3.86
N GLY A 20 12.22 -27.36 -4.67
CA GLY A 20 11.86 -26.28 -5.58
C GLY A 20 11.77 -24.99 -4.79
N ALA A 21 12.46 -23.94 -5.26
CA ALA A 21 12.29 -22.60 -4.70
C ALA A 21 10.79 -22.30 -4.68
N ALA A 22 10.28 -21.86 -3.53
CA ALA A 22 8.91 -21.40 -3.44
C ALA A 22 8.68 -20.36 -4.56
N PRO A 23 7.50 -20.33 -5.21
CA PRO A 23 7.21 -19.33 -6.22
C PRO A 23 7.46 -17.95 -5.60
N GLN A 24 8.37 -17.18 -6.22
CA GLN A 24 8.62 -15.81 -5.78
C GLN A 24 7.38 -14.97 -6.08
N GLY A 25 6.93 -14.17 -5.10
CA GLY A 25 5.84 -13.22 -5.28
C GLY A 25 6.11 -12.24 -6.43
N ARG A 26 5.06 -11.68 -7.00
CA ARG A 26 5.15 -10.68 -8.09
C ARG A 26 5.68 -9.33 -7.62
N GLY A 27 5.72 -9.13 -6.29
CA GLY A 27 6.22 -7.91 -5.68
C GLY A 27 5.16 -6.80 -5.60
N ILE A 28 3.90 -7.13 -5.33
CA ILE A 28 2.79 -6.17 -5.25
C ILE A 28 3.10 -5.03 -4.27
N TRP A 29 3.66 -5.34 -3.10
CA TRP A 29 4.01 -4.35 -2.07
C TRP A 29 5.50 -4.05 -2.02
N ILE A 30 6.32 -5.04 -2.20
CA ILE A 30 7.77 -4.97 -2.11
C ILE A 30 8.40 -6.02 -3.04
N SER A 31 9.41 -5.63 -3.81
CA SER A 31 10.07 -6.59 -4.69
C SER A 31 10.83 -7.67 -3.90
N PRO A 32 10.98 -8.89 -4.44
CA PRO A 32 11.74 -9.96 -3.80
C PRO A 32 13.18 -9.56 -3.45
N GLU A 33 13.85 -8.80 -4.32
CA GLU A 33 15.22 -8.34 -4.13
C GLU A 33 15.31 -7.36 -2.96
N ARG A 34 14.37 -6.40 -2.89
CA ARG A 34 14.32 -5.46 -1.78
C ARG A 34 14.00 -6.17 -0.48
N LEU A 35 13.01 -7.07 -0.47
CA LEU A 35 12.65 -7.86 0.70
C LEU A 35 13.86 -8.65 1.23
N ALA A 36 14.62 -9.30 0.33
CA ALA A 36 15.82 -10.04 0.69
C ALA A 36 16.93 -9.17 1.30
N SER A 37 16.99 -7.88 0.95
CA SER A 37 17.98 -6.93 1.46
C SER A 37 17.62 -6.32 2.83
N LEU A 38 16.37 -6.42 3.28
CA LEU A 38 15.95 -5.82 4.54
C LEU A 38 16.58 -6.51 5.76
N PRO A 39 16.88 -5.74 6.83
CA PRO A 39 17.52 -6.29 8.03
C PRO A 39 16.60 -7.26 8.77
N THR A 40 17.21 -8.27 9.39
CA THR A 40 16.53 -9.23 10.28
C THR A 40 16.84 -8.98 11.76
N THR A 41 17.20 -7.75 12.09
CA THR A 41 17.51 -7.26 13.43
C THR A 41 17.03 -5.83 13.60
N GLY A 42 16.92 -5.37 14.83
CA GLY A 42 16.53 -4.02 15.17
C GLY A 42 15.04 -3.85 15.50
N PRO A 43 14.67 -2.67 16.04
CA PRO A 43 13.34 -2.47 16.65
C PRO A 43 12.16 -2.72 15.71
N ALA A 44 12.23 -2.28 14.44
CA ALA A 44 11.19 -2.47 13.44
C ALA A 44 11.01 -3.96 13.08
N TRP A 45 12.12 -4.69 12.90
CA TRP A 45 12.07 -6.14 12.68
C TRP A 45 11.46 -6.88 13.87
N GLU A 46 11.88 -6.53 15.09
CA GLU A 46 11.35 -7.18 16.29
C GLU A 46 9.85 -6.88 16.50
N ALA A 47 9.39 -5.68 16.14
CA ALA A 47 7.97 -5.34 16.14
C ALA A 47 7.18 -6.17 15.11
N LEU A 48 7.69 -6.28 13.90
CA LEU A 48 7.12 -7.11 12.82
C LEU A 48 7.07 -8.58 13.25
N ARG A 49 8.14 -9.12 13.83
CA ARG A 49 8.17 -10.49 14.33
C ARG A 49 7.13 -10.75 15.43
N ARG A 50 7.02 -9.86 16.42
CA ARG A 50 6.00 -9.98 17.46
C ARG A 50 4.59 -10.01 16.88
N ALA A 51 4.30 -9.17 15.88
CA ALA A 51 3.01 -9.18 15.20
C ALA A 51 2.79 -10.49 14.41
N ALA A 52 3.82 -11.01 13.76
CA ALA A 52 3.75 -12.28 13.04
C ALA A 52 3.55 -13.50 13.95
N GLU A 53 4.11 -13.49 15.16
CA GLU A 53 3.95 -14.59 16.13
C GLU A 53 2.62 -14.53 16.89
N ALA A 54 1.90 -13.42 16.85
CA ALA A 54 0.60 -13.32 17.50
C ALA A 54 -0.41 -14.30 16.85
N PRO A 55 -1.36 -14.86 17.62
CA PRO A 55 -2.45 -15.66 17.08
C PRO A 55 -3.21 -14.88 15.99
N THR A 56 -3.58 -15.56 14.90
CA THR A 56 -4.38 -14.96 13.84
C THR A 56 -5.87 -15.06 14.20
N PRO A 57 -6.58 -13.96 14.42
CA PRO A 57 -8.02 -13.99 14.55
C PRO A 57 -8.69 -14.51 13.26
N ARG A 58 -9.97 -14.84 13.33
CA ARG A 58 -10.73 -15.18 12.13
C ARG A 58 -10.94 -13.89 11.30
N PRO A 59 -10.61 -13.89 10.01
CA PRO A 59 -10.86 -12.75 9.13
C PRO A 59 -12.33 -12.32 9.11
N ASP A 60 -12.57 -11.00 9.15
CA ASP A 60 -13.91 -10.41 9.07
C ASP A 60 -13.89 -9.14 8.19
N LEU A 61 -14.00 -9.33 6.88
CA LEU A 61 -14.02 -8.24 5.90
C LEU A 61 -15.35 -7.45 5.90
N SER A 62 -16.24 -7.73 6.85
CA SER A 62 -17.43 -6.91 7.11
C SER A 62 -17.23 -5.88 8.22
N ASN A 63 -16.18 -6.02 9.03
CA ASN A 63 -15.83 -5.15 10.13
C ASN A 63 -14.70 -4.19 9.75
N GLN A 64 -15.02 -2.92 9.55
CA GLN A 64 -14.05 -1.90 9.18
C GLN A 64 -12.97 -1.60 10.24
N GLU A 65 -13.07 -2.13 11.44
CA GLU A 65 -12.10 -1.99 12.52
C GLU A 65 -11.32 -3.29 12.77
N ASP A 66 -11.49 -4.32 11.93
CA ASP A 66 -10.66 -5.52 11.98
C ASP A 66 -9.21 -5.19 11.56
N ALA A 67 -8.24 -5.72 12.27
CA ALA A 67 -6.81 -5.58 11.97
C ALA A 67 -6.17 -6.92 11.60
N THR A 68 -6.96 -7.96 11.44
CA THR A 68 -6.48 -9.32 11.11
C THR A 68 -5.72 -9.33 9.79
N ASN A 69 -6.15 -8.53 8.82
CA ASN A 69 -5.50 -8.36 7.53
C ASN A 69 -4.03 -7.95 7.66
N VAL A 70 -3.72 -6.95 8.50
CA VAL A 70 -2.35 -6.46 8.69
C VAL A 70 -1.51 -7.43 9.51
N HIS A 71 -2.10 -8.18 10.45
CA HIS A 71 -1.43 -9.29 11.13
C HIS A 71 -1.06 -10.42 10.16
N VAL A 72 -1.94 -10.75 9.22
CA VAL A 72 -1.66 -11.72 8.15
C VAL A 72 -0.54 -11.23 7.25
N MET A 73 -0.52 -9.93 6.91
CA MET A 73 0.59 -9.31 6.17
C MET A 73 1.92 -9.42 6.94
N ALA A 74 1.92 -9.22 8.27
CA ALA A 74 3.13 -9.42 9.09
C ALA A 74 3.68 -10.84 8.97
N LYS A 75 2.82 -11.86 9.11
CA LYS A 75 3.20 -13.25 8.93
C LYS A 75 3.78 -13.52 7.55
N ALA A 76 3.16 -12.95 6.52
CA ALA A 76 3.63 -13.11 5.15
C ALA A 76 5.00 -12.47 4.90
N LEU A 77 5.23 -11.26 5.43
CA LEU A 77 6.53 -10.58 5.35
C LEU A 77 7.64 -11.37 6.06
N VAL A 78 7.37 -11.87 7.26
CA VAL A 78 8.34 -12.71 7.99
C VAL A 78 8.58 -14.03 7.28
N ALA A 79 7.52 -14.73 6.87
CA ALA A 79 7.64 -16.00 6.15
C ALA A 79 8.44 -15.85 4.85
N ALA A 80 8.16 -14.84 4.05
CA ALA A 80 8.86 -14.57 2.80
C ALA A 80 10.33 -14.17 3.01
N ARG A 81 10.62 -13.44 4.12
CA ARG A 81 11.99 -13.02 4.45
C ARG A 81 12.86 -14.14 5.04
N THR A 82 12.28 -15.06 5.81
CA THR A 82 13.00 -16.09 6.58
C THR A 82 12.85 -17.49 6.03
N GLY A 83 11.88 -17.76 5.18
CA GLY A 83 11.52 -19.10 4.74
C GLY A 83 10.68 -19.89 5.78
N ASP A 84 10.08 -19.25 6.77
CA ASP A 84 9.29 -19.92 7.81
C ASP A 84 8.04 -20.58 7.24
N ALA A 85 8.07 -21.91 7.14
CA ALA A 85 6.98 -22.71 6.58
C ALA A 85 5.71 -22.66 7.43
N ARG A 86 5.82 -22.58 8.76
CA ARG A 86 4.68 -22.50 9.68
C ARG A 86 3.89 -21.20 9.44
N LEU A 87 4.59 -20.07 9.43
CA LEU A 87 3.95 -18.78 9.15
C LEU A 87 3.34 -18.73 7.75
N ARG A 88 4.02 -19.33 6.75
CA ARG A 88 3.47 -19.47 5.39
C ARG A 88 2.14 -20.22 5.39
N GLU A 89 2.05 -21.35 6.08
CA GLU A 89 0.81 -22.12 6.19
C GLU A 89 -0.29 -21.35 6.92
N GLU A 90 0.04 -20.57 7.95
CA GLU A 90 -0.92 -19.71 8.64
C GLU A 90 -1.50 -18.63 7.70
N VAL A 91 -0.66 -18.03 6.85
CA VAL A 91 -1.11 -17.07 5.83
C VAL A 91 -2.04 -17.74 4.82
N VAL A 92 -1.70 -18.93 4.33
CA VAL A 92 -2.57 -19.69 3.40
C VAL A 92 -3.95 -19.91 4.02
N ARG A 93 -4.00 -20.41 5.26
CA ARG A 93 -5.27 -20.62 5.98
C ARG A 93 -6.06 -19.32 6.18
N ALA A 94 -5.39 -18.22 6.48
CA ALA A 94 -6.03 -16.91 6.66
C ALA A 94 -6.61 -16.39 5.34
N CYS A 95 -5.89 -16.50 4.23
CA CYS A 95 -6.40 -16.12 2.90
C CYS A 95 -7.62 -16.97 2.50
N GLU A 96 -7.63 -18.26 2.78
CA GLU A 96 -8.79 -19.12 2.54
C GLU A 96 -9.98 -18.75 3.46
N ALA A 97 -9.72 -18.44 4.72
CA ALA A 97 -10.75 -18.03 5.67
C ALA A 97 -11.35 -16.64 5.38
N ALA A 98 -10.61 -15.78 4.68
CA ALA A 98 -11.09 -14.47 4.23
C ALA A 98 -12.16 -14.58 3.14
N ILE A 99 -12.12 -15.65 2.33
CA ILE A 99 -13.10 -15.89 1.26
C ILE A 99 -14.52 -15.98 1.85
N GLY A 100 -15.39 -15.08 1.41
CA GLY A 100 -16.80 -15.05 1.83
C GLY A 100 -17.05 -14.41 3.20
N SER A 101 -16.03 -13.81 3.84
CA SER A 101 -16.19 -13.07 5.11
C SER A 101 -16.61 -11.60 4.90
N GLU A 102 -16.65 -11.13 3.64
CA GLU A 102 -17.10 -9.79 3.29
C GLU A 102 -18.61 -9.60 3.49
N GLY A 103 -19.00 -8.38 3.94
CA GLY A 103 -20.39 -8.03 4.17
C GLY A 103 -20.57 -6.53 4.42
N GLY A 104 -21.79 -6.12 4.75
CA GLY A 104 -22.10 -4.76 5.17
C GLY A 104 -21.78 -3.70 4.11
N ARG A 105 -20.67 -3.01 4.23
CA ARG A 105 -20.30 -1.84 3.42
C ARG A 105 -18.95 -2.05 2.72
N THR A 106 -18.78 -1.44 1.56
CA THR A 106 -17.52 -1.47 0.80
C THR A 106 -16.34 -0.84 1.53
N LEU A 107 -16.56 -0.01 2.56
CA LEU A 107 -15.47 0.56 3.36
C LEU A 107 -14.68 -0.53 4.08
N ALA A 108 -15.35 -1.50 4.70
CA ALA A 108 -14.66 -2.62 5.36
C ALA A 108 -13.83 -3.41 4.35
N LEU A 109 -14.45 -3.84 3.25
CA LEU A 109 -13.75 -4.53 2.17
C LEU A 109 -12.56 -3.71 1.63
N GLY A 110 -12.75 -2.40 1.45
CA GLY A 110 -11.70 -1.48 0.97
C GLY A 110 -10.51 -1.37 1.91
N ARG A 111 -10.74 -1.41 3.22
CA ARG A 111 -9.67 -1.39 4.24
C ARG A 111 -8.93 -2.73 4.32
N GLU A 112 -9.65 -3.85 4.21
CA GLU A 112 -9.13 -5.16 4.59
C GLU A 112 -8.48 -5.93 3.43
N LEU A 113 -9.03 -5.86 2.20
CA LEU A 113 -8.68 -6.78 1.11
C LEU A 113 -7.24 -6.65 0.63
N ALA A 114 -6.68 -5.43 0.61
CA ALA A 114 -5.34 -5.16 0.08
C ALA A 114 -4.27 -6.03 0.76
N ALA A 115 -4.28 -6.09 2.10
CA ALA A 115 -3.27 -6.85 2.84
C ALA A 115 -3.34 -8.35 2.59
N TYR A 116 -4.54 -8.92 2.36
CA TYR A 116 -4.68 -10.34 1.98
C TYR A 116 -4.12 -10.62 0.59
N ALA A 117 -4.35 -9.74 -0.39
CA ALA A 117 -3.77 -9.89 -1.72
C ALA A 117 -2.24 -9.78 -1.69
N ILE A 118 -1.70 -8.84 -0.91
CA ILE A 118 -0.25 -8.68 -0.68
C ILE A 118 0.32 -9.92 0.03
N ALA A 119 -0.35 -10.41 1.07
CA ALA A 119 0.11 -11.58 1.82
C ALA A 119 0.12 -12.86 0.95
N ALA A 120 -0.93 -13.05 0.15
CA ALA A 120 -1.02 -14.16 -0.80
C ALA A 120 0.12 -14.11 -1.85
N ASP A 121 0.45 -12.90 -2.36
CA ASP A 121 1.57 -12.69 -3.27
C ASP A 121 2.92 -13.03 -2.63
N LEU A 122 3.15 -12.54 -1.41
CA LEU A 122 4.42 -12.75 -0.68
C LEU A 122 4.74 -14.23 -0.44
N VAL A 123 3.72 -15.04 -0.10
CA VAL A 123 3.95 -16.45 0.24
C VAL A 123 3.76 -17.41 -0.95
N GLY A 124 3.11 -16.98 -2.02
CA GLY A 124 2.71 -17.84 -3.13
C GLY A 124 1.75 -18.95 -2.67
N LEU A 125 0.45 -18.78 -2.90
CA LEU A 125 -0.54 -19.77 -2.50
C LEU A 125 -0.36 -21.10 -3.25
N PRO A 126 -0.67 -22.26 -2.64
CA PRO A 126 -0.77 -23.53 -3.35
C PRO A 126 -1.79 -23.45 -4.51
N PRO A 127 -1.61 -24.20 -5.61
CA PRO A 127 -2.41 -24.03 -6.82
C PRO A 127 -3.94 -24.05 -6.62
N GLU A 128 -4.44 -24.94 -5.77
CA GLU A 128 -5.88 -25.01 -5.49
C GLU A 128 -6.39 -23.82 -4.65
N ALA A 129 -5.62 -23.41 -3.66
CA ALA A 129 -5.93 -22.22 -2.84
C ALA A 129 -5.83 -20.95 -3.70
N ASP A 130 -4.80 -20.83 -4.57
CA ASP A 130 -4.65 -19.72 -5.51
C ASP A 130 -5.83 -19.63 -6.46
N ALA A 131 -6.28 -20.72 -7.04
CA ALA A 131 -7.42 -20.73 -7.94
C ALA A 131 -8.71 -20.25 -7.25
N ARG A 132 -8.99 -20.69 -6.02
CA ARG A 132 -10.14 -20.22 -5.23
C ARG A 132 -10.01 -18.74 -4.88
N PHE A 133 -8.83 -18.32 -4.43
CA PHE A 133 -8.59 -16.94 -4.03
C PHE A 133 -8.71 -15.97 -5.21
N ARG A 134 -8.17 -16.32 -6.38
CA ARG A 134 -8.31 -15.53 -7.63
C ARG A 134 -9.77 -15.44 -8.07
N SER A 135 -10.52 -16.56 -8.06
CA SER A 135 -11.94 -16.56 -8.42
C SER A 135 -12.74 -15.64 -7.48
N TRP A 136 -12.45 -15.68 -6.18
CA TRP A 136 -13.09 -14.81 -5.20
C TRP A 136 -12.70 -13.34 -5.39
N LEU A 137 -11.41 -13.01 -5.59
CA LEU A 137 -10.95 -11.65 -5.85
C LEU A 137 -11.65 -11.03 -7.05
N ASP A 138 -11.81 -11.78 -8.14
CA ASP A 138 -12.51 -11.28 -9.33
C ASP A 138 -13.99 -11.02 -9.04
N ALA A 139 -14.66 -11.89 -8.31
CA ALA A 139 -16.06 -11.74 -7.95
C ALA A 139 -16.30 -10.62 -6.94
N VAL A 140 -15.48 -10.52 -5.88
CA VAL A 140 -15.72 -9.59 -4.76
C VAL A 140 -15.52 -8.13 -5.15
N ARG A 141 -14.65 -7.82 -6.11
CA ARG A 141 -14.49 -6.45 -6.66
C ARG A 141 -15.81 -5.89 -7.21
N ARG A 142 -16.66 -6.77 -7.75
CA ARG A 142 -17.92 -6.44 -8.43
C ARG A 142 -19.15 -6.70 -7.58
N ARG A 143 -18.99 -7.31 -6.41
CA ARG A 143 -20.09 -7.65 -5.51
C ARG A 143 -20.68 -6.39 -4.87
N PRO A 144 -22.00 -6.16 -4.98
CA PRO A 144 -22.65 -5.05 -4.28
C PRO A 144 -22.67 -5.25 -2.75
N LEU A 145 -22.12 -4.28 -2.02
CA LEU A 145 -22.13 -4.18 -0.56
C LEU A 145 -22.68 -2.81 -0.18
N GLY A 146 -23.85 -2.77 0.44
CA GLY A 146 -24.50 -1.50 0.76
C GLY A 146 -24.83 -0.63 -0.46
N GLY A 147 -25.10 -1.25 -1.61
CA GLY A 147 -25.47 -0.58 -2.86
C GLY A 147 -24.31 -0.10 -3.73
N LEU A 148 -23.06 -0.33 -3.32
CA LEU A 148 -21.85 -0.03 -4.08
C LEU A 148 -21.00 -1.29 -4.25
N THR A 149 -20.16 -1.33 -5.29
CA THR A 149 -19.09 -2.31 -5.44
C THR A 149 -17.75 -1.69 -5.03
N LEU A 150 -16.71 -2.50 -4.84
CA LEU A 150 -15.36 -1.97 -4.60
C LEU A 150 -14.94 -1.03 -5.74
N ILE A 151 -15.18 -1.43 -7.00
CA ILE A 151 -14.88 -0.62 -8.18
C ILE A 151 -15.64 0.70 -8.17
N SER A 152 -16.99 0.67 -8.00
CA SER A 152 -17.78 1.90 -8.00
C SER A 152 -17.50 2.79 -6.78
N THR A 153 -17.08 2.23 -5.65
CA THR A 153 -16.65 3.02 -4.50
C THR A 153 -15.38 3.81 -4.82
N HIS A 154 -14.39 3.17 -5.46
CA HIS A 154 -13.18 3.85 -5.91
C HIS A 154 -13.49 4.97 -6.91
N GLU A 155 -14.41 4.73 -7.85
CA GLU A 155 -14.73 5.67 -8.92
C GLU A 155 -15.65 6.83 -8.47
N ASP A 156 -16.57 6.59 -7.56
CA ASP A 156 -17.57 7.57 -7.15
C ASP A 156 -17.16 8.45 -5.95
N ARG A 157 -16.32 7.91 -5.03
CA ARG A 157 -16.05 8.53 -3.74
C ARG A 157 -14.72 9.28 -3.72
N PRO A 158 -14.74 10.63 -3.56
CA PRO A 158 -13.51 11.44 -3.53
C PRO A 158 -12.81 11.45 -2.16
N ASN A 159 -13.22 10.64 -1.19
CA ASN A 159 -12.77 10.62 0.19
C ASN A 159 -12.12 9.28 0.59
N ASN A 160 -11.85 9.10 1.89
CA ASN A 160 -11.25 7.89 2.44
C ASN A 160 -11.90 6.58 1.95
N TRP A 161 -13.21 6.53 1.72
CA TRP A 161 -13.86 5.33 1.17
C TRP A 161 -13.30 4.97 -0.22
N GLY A 162 -13.16 5.99 -1.08
CA GLY A 162 -12.64 5.79 -2.43
C GLY A 162 -11.17 5.40 -2.42
N THR A 163 -10.35 6.03 -1.58
CA THR A 163 -8.91 5.72 -1.53
C THR A 163 -8.64 4.33 -0.97
N HIS A 164 -9.33 3.91 0.08
CA HIS A 164 -9.24 2.53 0.59
C HIS A 164 -9.73 1.50 -0.45
N ALA A 165 -10.86 1.79 -1.11
CA ALA A 165 -11.36 0.91 -2.17
C ALA A 165 -10.37 0.82 -3.34
N GLY A 166 -9.71 1.93 -3.70
CA GLY A 166 -8.67 1.97 -4.71
C GLY A 166 -7.46 1.11 -4.36
N ALA A 167 -7.00 1.16 -3.10
CA ALA A 167 -5.90 0.33 -2.63
C ALA A 167 -6.23 -1.17 -2.78
N SER A 168 -7.41 -1.58 -2.35
CA SER A 168 -7.83 -2.98 -2.45
C SER A 168 -8.13 -3.43 -3.88
N ARG A 169 -8.66 -2.53 -4.74
CA ARG A 169 -8.84 -2.80 -6.17
C ARG A 169 -7.50 -3.03 -6.86
N ILE A 170 -6.53 -2.12 -6.70
CA ILE A 170 -5.20 -2.22 -7.30
C ILE A 170 -4.47 -3.48 -6.83
N ALA A 171 -4.53 -3.81 -5.53
CA ALA A 171 -3.94 -5.04 -5.01
C ALA A 171 -4.55 -6.28 -5.68
N ALA A 172 -5.88 -6.32 -5.83
CA ALA A 172 -6.57 -7.41 -6.50
C ALA A 172 -6.22 -7.48 -8.00
N ASP A 173 -6.18 -6.34 -8.71
CA ASP A 173 -5.83 -6.27 -10.13
C ASP A 173 -4.41 -6.79 -10.39
N LEU A 174 -3.45 -6.39 -9.56
CA LEU A 174 -2.07 -6.86 -9.62
C LEU A 174 -1.97 -8.36 -9.34
N TYR A 175 -2.70 -8.87 -8.34
CA TYR A 175 -2.74 -10.30 -8.03
C TYR A 175 -3.37 -11.11 -9.16
N LEU A 176 -4.44 -10.61 -9.76
CA LEU A 176 -5.12 -11.24 -10.89
C LEU A 176 -4.35 -11.11 -12.21
N GLY A 177 -3.50 -10.10 -12.35
CA GLY A 177 -2.89 -9.71 -13.62
C GLY A 177 -3.90 -9.04 -14.56
N ASP A 178 -4.90 -8.36 -14.01
CA ASP A 178 -5.92 -7.62 -14.76
C ASP A 178 -5.38 -6.23 -15.15
N ALA A 179 -4.64 -6.20 -16.25
CA ALA A 179 -3.98 -4.98 -16.72
C ALA A 179 -4.97 -3.89 -17.16
N GLU A 180 -6.15 -4.26 -17.65
CA GLU A 180 -7.16 -3.30 -18.11
C GLU A 180 -7.78 -2.56 -16.92
N ASP A 181 -8.19 -3.29 -15.86
CA ASP A 181 -8.75 -2.67 -14.68
C ASP A 181 -7.70 -1.89 -13.88
N LEU A 182 -6.45 -2.38 -13.83
CA LEU A 182 -5.32 -1.66 -13.23
C LEU A 182 -5.07 -0.29 -13.89
N GLU A 183 -5.07 -0.24 -15.24
CA GLU A 183 -4.91 1.02 -15.98
C GLU A 183 -6.08 1.98 -15.69
N ARG A 184 -7.31 1.46 -15.59
CA ARG A 184 -8.48 2.26 -15.20
C ARG A 184 -8.35 2.77 -13.77
N ALA A 185 -7.95 1.91 -12.82
CA ALA A 185 -7.73 2.30 -11.43
C ALA A 185 -6.64 3.38 -11.30
N ALA A 186 -5.55 3.27 -12.06
CA ALA A 186 -4.50 4.28 -12.11
C ALA A 186 -5.01 5.64 -12.63
N ARG A 187 -5.86 5.65 -13.67
CA ARG A 187 -6.49 6.90 -14.16
C ARG A 187 -7.41 7.53 -13.11
N VAL A 188 -8.21 6.72 -12.39
CA VAL A 188 -9.07 7.21 -11.30
C VAL A 188 -8.22 7.86 -10.21
N PHE A 189 -7.13 7.20 -9.80
CA PHE A 189 -6.23 7.75 -8.80
C PHE A 189 -5.54 9.06 -9.24
N ARG A 190 -5.12 9.16 -10.51
CA ARG A 190 -4.60 10.42 -11.07
C ARG A 190 -5.62 11.55 -10.99
N GLY A 191 -6.89 11.26 -11.34
CA GLY A 191 -7.98 12.23 -11.19
C GLY A 191 -8.20 12.67 -9.75
N TRP A 192 -8.07 11.75 -8.78
CA TRP A 192 -8.14 12.07 -7.36
C TRP A 192 -7.00 13.01 -6.93
N LEU A 193 -5.80 12.79 -7.44
CA LEU A 193 -4.62 13.64 -7.19
C LEU A 193 -4.69 15.02 -7.88
N GLY A 194 -5.78 15.33 -8.60
CA GLY A 194 -6.03 16.63 -9.22
C GLY A 194 -5.95 16.65 -10.75
N GLU A 195 -5.53 15.56 -11.41
CA GLU A 195 -5.45 15.48 -12.89
C GLU A 195 -6.83 15.15 -13.49
N ARG A 196 -7.75 16.13 -13.49
CA ARG A 196 -9.14 15.98 -13.91
C ARG A 196 -9.33 15.51 -15.35
N ASP A 197 -8.36 15.77 -16.22
CA ASP A 197 -8.32 15.26 -17.61
C ASP A 197 -8.19 13.73 -17.67
N ARG A 198 -7.67 13.11 -16.63
CA ARG A 198 -7.56 11.66 -16.50
C ARG A 198 -8.82 11.03 -15.95
N TYR A 199 -9.43 11.67 -14.94
CA TYR A 199 -10.69 11.23 -14.38
C TYR A 199 -11.38 12.37 -13.60
N ALA A 200 -12.69 12.55 -13.80
CA ALA A 200 -13.51 13.57 -13.14
C ALA A 200 -14.90 13.03 -12.71
N GLY A 201 -15.05 11.71 -12.55
CA GLY A 201 -16.33 11.05 -12.23
C GLY A 201 -16.73 11.07 -10.76
N PHE A 202 -15.92 11.63 -9.87
CA PHE A 202 -16.21 11.68 -8.44
C PHE A 202 -17.45 12.51 -8.08
N ARG A 203 -18.18 12.08 -7.07
CA ARG A 203 -19.39 12.74 -6.54
C ARG A 203 -19.07 13.51 -5.27
N TYR A 204 -18.65 14.75 -5.42
CA TYR A 204 -18.41 15.67 -4.32
C TYR A 204 -19.73 16.14 -3.68
N ARG A 205 -19.70 16.44 -2.39
CA ARG A 205 -20.87 16.93 -1.65
C ARG A 205 -20.69 18.39 -1.25
N ASP A 206 -19.98 18.64 -0.15
CA ASP A 206 -19.68 19.99 0.33
C ASP A 206 -18.36 20.46 -0.29
N LEU A 207 -18.38 21.67 -0.86
CA LEU A 207 -17.26 22.24 -1.61
C LEU A 207 -16.53 23.34 -0.82
N ALA A 208 -16.79 23.45 0.47
CA ALA A 208 -16.24 24.52 1.31
C ALA A 208 -14.71 24.60 1.36
N TRP A 209 -14.03 23.46 1.16
CA TRP A 209 -12.57 23.38 1.16
C TRP A 209 -11.95 23.25 -0.24
N GLN A 210 -12.75 23.26 -1.30
CA GLN A 210 -12.27 23.23 -2.68
C GLN A 210 -11.61 24.57 -3.06
N ALA A 211 -10.52 24.51 -3.81
CA ALA A 211 -9.89 25.68 -4.40
C ALA A 211 -10.83 26.34 -5.43
N ASP A 212 -11.40 25.52 -6.31
CA ASP A 212 -12.43 25.91 -7.26
C ASP A 212 -13.66 24.98 -7.12
N PRO A 213 -14.78 25.49 -6.57
CA PRO A 213 -16.01 24.70 -6.47
C PRO A 213 -16.62 24.25 -7.81
N ALA A 214 -16.29 24.93 -8.93
CA ALA A 214 -16.74 24.53 -10.26
C ALA A 214 -15.94 23.36 -10.83
N LEU A 215 -14.70 23.19 -10.37
CA LEU A 215 -13.76 22.16 -10.80
C LEU A 215 -13.21 21.36 -9.61
N PRO A 216 -14.08 20.68 -8.83
CA PRO A 216 -13.65 20.01 -7.60
C PRO A 216 -12.65 18.88 -7.87
N VAL A 217 -11.73 18.68 -6.91
CA VAL A 217 -10.62 17.71 -6.94
C VAL A 217 -10.51 16.97 -5.61
N GLY A 218 -9.84 15.79 -5.60
CA GLY A 218 -9.56 15.06 -4.37
C GLY A 218 -8.44 15.68 -3.54
N VAL A 219 -7.42 16.26 -4.21
CA VAL A 219 -6.34 17.04 -3.61
C VAL A 219 -6.26 18.40 -4.28
N ASN A 220 -6.30 19.48 -3.50
CA ASN A 220 -6.23 20.83 -4.05
C ASN A 220 -4.91 21.07 -4.80
N PRO A 221 -4.95 21.85 -5.92
CA PRO A 221 -3.81 22.06 -6.78
C PRO A 221 -2.70 22.90 -6.13
N LEU A 222 -1.52 22.84 -6.75
CA LEU A 222 -0.35 23.62 -6.36
C LEU A 222 -0.67 25.12 -6.32
N GLY A 223 -0.30 25.78 -5.22
CA GLY A 223 -0.49 27.20 -5.00
C GLY A 223 -1.93 27.63 -4.68
N ALA A 224 -2.85 26.68 -4.45
CA ALA A 224 -4.24 26.97 -4.13
C ALA A 224 -4.38 27.84 -2.87
N LEU A 225 -5.21 28.88 -2.98
CA LEU A 225 -5.50 29.80 -1.88
C LEU A 225 -7.02 29.91 -1.64
N ARG A 226 -7.41 30.09 -0.38
CA ARG A 226 -8.77 30.47 0.02
C ARG A 226 -8.73 31.51 1.13
N ALA A 227 -9.41 32.64 0.96
CA ALA A 227 -9.37 33.76 1.87
C ALA A 227 -7.94 34.17 2.27
N GLY A 228 -6.99 34.15 1.31
CA GLY A 228 -5.59 34.49 1.53
C GLY A 228 -4.77 33.44 2.31
N ARG A 229 -5.32 32.27 2.55
CA ARG A 229 -4.64 31.16 3.25
C ARG A 229 -4.32 30.03 2.27
N SER A 230 -3.16 29.38 2.48
CA SER A 230 -2.78 28.23 1.65
C SER A 230 -3.66 27.02 1.95
N ILE A 231 -4.28 26.51 0.89
CA ILE A 231 -4.98 25.22 0.88
C ILE A 231 -4.37 24.28 -0.16
N ASP A 232 -3.12 24.54 -0.52
CA ASP A 232 -2.32 23.68 -1.41
C ASP A 232 -2.13 22.32 -0.78
N GLY A 233 -2.57 21.25 -1.46
CA GLY A 233 -2.49 19.89 -0.96
C GLY A 233 -3.60 19.46 0.00
N VAL A 234 -4.53 20.34 0.37
CA VAL A 234 -5.69 19.95 1.19
C VAL A 234 -6.51 18.86 0.48
N LEU A 235 -7.00 17.89 1.26
CA LEU A 235 -8.01 16.91 0.83
C LEU A 235 -9.40 17.46 1.14
N PRO A 236 -10.09 18.13 0.21
CA PRO A 236 -11.27 18.91 0.53
C PRO A 236 -12.44 18.08 1.03
N ASP A 237 -12.65 16.89 0.45
CA ASP A 237 -13.83 16.07 0.79
C ASP A 237 -13.70 15.38 2.16
N ASP A 238 -12.48 15.17 2.64
CA ASP A 238 -12.25 14.69 4.01
C ASP A 238 -12.18 15.85 5.01
N GLN A 239 -11.46 16.93 4.70
CA GLN A 239 -11.33 18.10 5.58
C GLN A 239 -12.67 18.76 5.92
N ARG A 240 -13.64 18.78 4.97
CA ARG A 240 -14.98 19.31 5.20
C ARG A 240 -15.78 18.62 6.32
N ARG A 241 -15.38 17.44 6.76
CA ARG A 241 -16.06 16.71 7.82
C ARG A 241 -16.00 17.41 9.17
N SER A 242 -14.96 18.23 9.38
CA SER A 242 -14.85 19.13 10.52
C SER A 242 -15.62 20.45 10.33
N GLY A 243 -16.38 20.61 9.25
CA GLY A 243 -17.20 21.77 8.93
C GLY A 243 -16.66 22.62 7.79
N GLY A 244 -17.31 23.77 7.55
CA GLY A 244 -16.93 24.73 6.52
C GLY A 244 -15.53 25.28 6.70
N PHE A 245 -15.03 25.98 5.66
CA PHE A 245 -13.71 26.62 5.69
C PHE A 245 -13.56 27.57 6.86
N ARG A 246 -12.53 27.37 7.65
CA ARG A 246 -12.12 28.25 8.77
C ARG A 246 -10.61 28.18 9.01
N TRP A 247 -10.07 29.19 9.67
CA TRP A 247 -8.65 29.28 10.00
C TRP A 247 -8.42 29.67 11.45
N PRO A 248 -7.51 29.05 12.22
CA PRO A 248 -6.68 27.90 11.79
C PRO A 248 -7.52 26.67 11.43
N PRO A 249 -6.99 25.79 10.55
CA PRO A 249 -7.74 24.61 10.12
C PRO A 249 -7.98 23.67 11.31
N PRO A 250 -9.16 23.06 11.41
CA PRO A 250 -9.39 22.05 12.42
C PRO A 250 -8.63 20.77 12.09
N HIS A 251 -8.16 20.07 13.13
CA HIS A 251 -7.63 18.73 12.99
C HIS A 251 -8.77 17.78 12.59
N GLU A 252 -8.59 17.09 11.47
CA GLU A 252 -9.59 16.18 10.90
C GLU A 252 -8.94 14.84 10.54
N ASN A 253 -9.27 13.80 11.32
CA ASN A 253 -8.63 12.49 11.16
C ASN A 253 -8.91 11.84 9.80
N TYR A 254 -10.06 12.12 9.19
CA TYR A 254 -10.39 11.52 7.89
C TYR A 254 -9.41 11.90 6.77
N VAL A 255 -8.63 12.96 6.91
CA VAL A 255 -7.59 13.30 5.92
C VAL A 255 -6.47 12.28 5.93
N TYR A 256 -6.05 11.79 7.11
CA TYR A 256 -5.08 10.69 7.20
C TYR A 256 -5.69 9.36 6.75
N GLU A 257 -6.93 9.07 7.16
CA GLU A 257 -7.64 7.88 6.66
C GLU A 257 -7.67 7.83 5.11
N ALA A 258 -7.84 8.97 4.45
CA ALA A 258 -7.79 9.03 2.99
C ALA A 258 -6.37 8.84 2.46
N LEU A 259 -5.35 9.38 3.15
CA LEU A 259 -3.96 9.22 2.78
C LEU A 259 -3.47 7.78 2.98
N GLN A 260 -3.96 7.03 3.97
CA GLN A 260 -3.68 5.61 4.12
C GLN A 260 -3.95 4.84 2.81
N GLY A 261 -5.17 4.95 2.30
CA GLY A 261 -5.54 4.30 1.04
C GLY A 261 -4.77 4.84 -0.17
N ALA A 262 -4.53 6.15 -0.22
CA ALA A 262 -3.82 6.79 -1.32
C ALA A 262 -2.34 6.38 -1.39
N LEU A 263 -1.65 6.34 -0.25
CA LEU A 263 -0.25 5.90 -0.19
C LEU A 263 -0.10 4.42 -0.51
N ALA A 264 -1.03 3.58 -0.06
CA ALA A 264 -1.03 2.17 -0.43
C ALA A 264 -1.18 1.97 -1.95
N GLN A 265 -2.09 2.73 -2.60
CA GLN A 265 -2.20 2.75 -4.06
C GLN A 265 -0.88 3.17 -4.72
N ALA A 266 -0.27 4.26 -4.24
CA ALA A 266 0.96 4.80 -4.82
C ALA A 266 2.13 3.82 -4.73
N VAL A 267 2.30 3.13 -3.59
CA VAL A 267 3.35 2.10 -3.45
C VAL A 267 3.16 0.96 -4.44
N MET A 268 1.95 0.40 -4.52
CA MET A 268 1.66 -0.73 -5.41
C MET A 268 1.76 -0.35 -6.89
N LEU A 269 1.28 0.82 -7.28
CA LEU A 269 1.44 1.34 -8.65
C LEU A 269 2.90 1.59 -9.01
N THR A 270 3.73 2.04 -8.05
CA THR A 270 5.18 2.17 -8.28
C THR A 270 5.82 0.82 -8.57
N GLY A 271 5.47 -0.23 -7.84
CA GLY A 271 5.90 -1.59 -8.12
C GLY A 271 5.46 -2.08 -9.50
N ALA A 272 4.34 -1.60 -10.01
CA ALA A 272 3.82 -1.89 -11.35
C ALA A 272 4.42 -1.01 -12.47
N GLY A 273 5.38 -0.13 -12.16
CA GLY A 273 6.09 0.71 -13.15
C GLY A 273 5.49 2.08 -13.42
N TYR A 274 4.46 2.50 -12.65
CA TYR A 274 3.95 3.86 -12.70
C TYR A 274 4.78 4.80 -11.82
N THR A 275 4.53 6.12 -11.94
CA THR A 275 5.22 7.17 -11.16
C THR A 275 4.24 8.00 -10.29
N PRO A 276 3.40 7.37 -9.44
CA PRO A 276 2.30 8.04 -8.77
C PRO A 276 2.75 9.11 -7.76
N PHE A 277 3.95 9.02 -7.24
CA PHE A 277 4.51 10.02 -6.35
C PHE A 277 4.84 11.35 -7.05
N GLU A 278 4.91 11.36 -8.40
CA GLU A 278 5.09 12.60 -9.18
C GLU A 278 3.76 13.19 -9.68
N TRP A 279 2.66 12.44 -9.63
CA TRP A 279 1.37 12.88 -10.18
C TRP A 279 0.78 14.07 -9.41
N GLY A 280 0.00 14.88 -10.12
CA GLY A 280 -0.67 16.05 -9.57
C GLY A 280 0.30 17.05 -8.93
N ASP A 281 1.47 17.28 -9.54
CA ASP A 281 2.53 18.12 -8.98
C ASP A 281 2.96 17.65 -7.58
N ARG A 282 3.22 16.34 -7.43
CA ARG A 282 3.58 15.69 -6.17
C ARG A 282 2.51 15.88 -5.08
N ALA A 283 1.25 15.67 -5.45
CA ALA A 283 0.08 15.95 -4.62
C ALA A 283 0.16 15.32 -3.22
N LEU A 284 0.65 14.07 -3.11
CA LEU A 284 0.81 13.40 -1.81
C LEU A 284 1.82 14.12 -0.89
N LEU A 285 2.93 14.61 -1.44
CA LEU A 285 3.90 15.41 -0.66
C LEU A 285 3.29 16.73 -0.20
N ARG A 286 2.52 17.40 -1.09
CA ARG A 286 1.87 18.67 -0.77
C ARG A 286 0.82 18.50 0.33
N ALA A 287 0.08 17.39 0.32
CA ALA A 287 -0.85 17.06 1.39
C ALA A 287 -0.16 16.90 2.74
N PHE A 288 0.95 16.16 2.80
CA PHE A 288 1.75 16.04 4.03
C PHE A 288 2.33 17.37 4.50
N ARG A 289 2.84 18.19 3.58
CA ARG A 289 3.34 19.54 3.92
C ARG A 289 2.24 20.39 4.53
N TRP A 290 1.06 20.42 3.91
CA TRP A 290 -0.06 21.20 4.44
C TRP A 290 -0.45 20.74 5.85
N LEU A 291 -0.54 19.44 6.08
CA LEU A 291 -0.88 18.88 7.40
C LEU A 291 0.15 19.28 8.47
N HIS A 292 1.44 19.24 8.13
CA HIS A 292 2.50 19.54 9.09
C HIS A 292 2.76 21.05 9.25
N ASP A 293 2.77 21.82 8.16
CA ASP A 293 3.21 23.20 8.16
C ASP A 293 2.05 24.18 8.45
N GLU A 294 0.88 23.94 7.87
CA GLU A 294 -0.29 24.83 8.00
C GLU A 294 -1.26 24.35 9.09
N ALA A 295 -1.64 23.09 9.05
CA ALA A 295 -2.58 22.53 10.04
C ALA A 295 -1.94 22.20 11.38
N ARG A 296 -0.59 22.07 11.44
CA ARG A 296 0.14 21.64 12.64
C ARG A 296 -0.40 20.32 13.22
N TYR A 297 -0.74 19.41 12.33
CA TYR A 297 -1.39 18.16 12.64
C TYR A 297 -0.56 16.99 12.09
N PRO A 298 0.45 16.50 12.84
CA PRO A 298 1.25 15.34 12.43
C PRO A 298 0.45 14.04 12.58
N ALA A 299 0.84 13.01 11.77
CA ALA A 299 0.27 11.68 11.85
C ALA A 299 0.40 11.07 13.26
N ALA A 300 -0.64 10.38 13.72
CA ALA A 300 -0.71 9.76 15.03
C ALA A 300 -1.42 8.39 14.95
N GLY A 301 -1.23 7.53 15.96
CA GLY A 301 -1.91 6.23 16.03
C GLY A 301 -1.62 5.33 14.83
N ASP A 302 -2.66 4.86 14.18
CA ASP A 302 -2.61 3.98 13.01
C ASP A 302 -2.24 4.72 11.69
N ASP A 303 -2.09 6.04 11.72
CA ASP A 303 -1.60 6.84 10.58
C ASP A 303 -0.06 6.97 10.56
N THR A 304 0.64 6.60 11.63
CA THR A 304 2.09 6.82 11.76
C THR A 304 2.95 6.11 10.72
N TRP A 305 2.45 5.04 10.13
CA TRP A 305 3.14 4.30 9.06
C TRP A 305 3.29 5.14 7.76
N GLU A 306 2.42 6.11 7.53
CA GLU A 306 2.39 6.93 6.32
C GLU A 306 3.64 7.80 6.17
N SER A 307 4.13 8.39 7.28
CA SER A 307 5.32 9.22 7.28
C SER A 307 6.56 8.48 6.77
N HIS A 308 6.69 7.18 7.06
CA HIS A 308 7.80 6.36 6.57
C HIS A 308 7.76 6.24 5.04
N VAL A 309 6.58 6.01 4.45
CA VAL A 309 6.41 5.93 3.00
C VAL A 309 6.73 7.28 2.33
N VAL A 310 6.18 8.38 2.87
CA VAL A 310 6.40 9.72 2.31
C VAL A 310 7.89 10.10 2.37
N ASN A 311 8.54 9.85 3.50
CA ASN A 311 9.97 10.10 3.64
C ASN A 311 10.80 9.25 2.68
N PHE A 312 10.43 7.99 2.50
CA PHE A 312 11.14 7.07 1.62
C PHE A 312 11.11 7.52 0.14
N TYR A 313 9.93 7.83 -0.38
CA TYR A 313 9.77 8.15 -1.81
C TYR A 313 10.19 9.58 -2.16
N TYR A 314 10.01 10.52 -1.24
CA TYR A 314 10.32 11.92 -1.51
C TYR A 314 11.67 12.40 -0.94
N GLY A 315 12.37 11.57 -0.17
CA GLY A 315 13.55 12.02 0.57
C GLY A 315 13.21 13.14 1.58
N ALA A 316 11.97 13.14 2.10
CA ALA A 316 11.51 14.09 3.09
C ALA A 316 11.94 13.67 4.50
N ALA A 317 11.71 14.55 5.48
CA ALA A 317 12.09 14.33 6.88
C ALA A 317 10.92 14.66 7.83
N PHE A 318 9.71 14.23 7.48
CA PHE A 318 8.57 14.35 8.39
C PHE A 318 8.78 13.50 9.64
N PRO A 319 8.25 13.90 10.80
CA PRO A 319 8.28 13.06 11.98
C PRO A 319 7.68 11.68 11.67
N ALA A 320 8.49 10.64 11.87
CA ALA A 320 8.13 9.25 11.58
C ALA A 320 8.40 8.40 12.84
N PRO A 321 7.52 8.47 13.85
CA PRO A 321 7.65 7.68 15.06
C PRO A 321 7.47 6.19 14.75
N VAL A 322 8.00 5.33 15.60
CA VAL A 322 7.74 3.89 15.50
C VAL A 322 6.22 3.68 15.56
N PRO A 323 5.61 2.99 14.55
CA PRO A 323 4.18 2.77 14.54
C PRO A 323 3.72 1.98 15.78
N SER A 324 2.76 2.53 16.50
CA SER A 324 2.18 1.90 17.70
C SER A 324 0.98 1.03 17.37
N GLN A 325 0.38 1.23 16.21
CA GLN A 325 -0.79 0.53 15.71
C GLN A 325 -0.61 0.23 14.21
N PRO A 326 -1.17 -0.87 13.70
CA PRO A 326 -1.19 -1.14 12.27
C PRO A 326 -2.11 -0.12 11.56
N GLY A 327 -1.81 0.16 10.29
CA GLY A 327 -2.73 0.90 9.42
C GLY A 327 -3.93 0.06 9.01
N LYS A 328 -4.85 0.65 8.24
CA LYS A 328 -6.06 -0.05 7.78
C LYS A 328 -5.77 -1.00 6.59
N ASN A 329 -5.04 -0.52 5.60
CA ASN A 329 -4.72 -1.33 4.40
C ASN A 329 -3.42 -2.12 4.54
N VAL A 330 -2.43 -1.56 5.22
CA VAL A 330 -1.06 -2.06 5.32
C VAL A 330 -0.41 -1.65 6.63
N GLY A 331 0.80 -2.14 6.90
CA GLY A 331 1.58 -1.75 8.08
C GLY A 331 3.08 -2.04 7.89
N PHE A 332 3.84 -1.88 8.96
CA PHE A 332 5.27 -2.23 9.04
C PHE A 332 6.16 -1.46 8.04
N THR A 333 5.79 -0.24 7.72
CA THR A 333 6.54 0.61 6.78
C THR A 333 7.82 1.17 7.38
N ASP A 334 7.92 1.25 8.69
CA ASP A 334 9.16 1.50 9.42
C ASP A 334 10.23 0.44 9.14
N TRP A 335 9.83 -0.75 8.71
CA TRP A 335 10.72 -1.81 8.26
C TRP A 335 10.82 -1.88 6.74
N THR A 336 9.69 -1.92 6.00
CA THR A 336 9.69 -2.09 4.54
C THR A 336 10.14 -0.83 3.79
N HIS A 337 9.88 0.36 4.34
CA HIS A 337 10.17 1.68 3.78
C HIS A 337 11.01 2.53 4.74
N ALA A 338 11.86 1.90 5.55
CA ALA A 338 12.83 2.65 6.33
C ALA A 338 13.63 3.56 5.38
N ALA A 339 13.65 4.87 5.66
CA ALA A 339 14.51 5.78 4.95
C ALA A 339 15.95 5.31 5.17
N SER A 340 16.70 5.08 4.08
CA SER A 340 18.12 4.88 4.20
C SER A 340 18.69 6.12 4.87
N PRO A 341 19.59 6.00 5.89
CA PRO A 341 20.25 7.15 6.42
C PRO A 341 20.88 7.92 5.25
N PRO A 342 20.83 9.26 5.22
CA PRO A 342 21.44 10.02 4.15
C PRO A 342 22.87 9.52 4.00
N LEU A 343 23.26 9.12 2.77
CA LEU A 343 24.62 8.70 2.48
C LEU A 343 25.53 9.86 2.87
N ALA A 344 26.22 9.73 3.99
CA ALA A 344 27.23 10.68 4.41
C ALA A 344 28.26 10.74 3.26
N GLY A 345 28.27 11.88 2.52
CA GLY A 345 29.32 12.21 1.55
C GLY A 345 29.07 11.81 0.10
N ARG A 346 28.01 12.34 -0.55
CA ARG A 346 28.19 12.76 -1.94
C ARG A 346 28.70 14.21 -1.92
N VAL A 347 30.01 14.35 -1.83
CA VAL A 347 30.69 15.62 -2.18
C VAL A 347 30.24 15.99 -3.59
N ALA A 348 29.60 17.16 -3.72
CA ALA A 348 29.28 17.74 -5.01
C ALA A 348 30.56 17.75 -5.85
N GLY A 349 30.59 16.91 -6.90
CA GLY A 349 31.64 16.93 -7.89
C GLY A 349 31.71 18.31 -8.50
N THR A 350 32.80 19.02 -8.26
CA THR A 350 33.17 20.27 -8.91
C THR A 350 33.16 20.06 -10.40
N ALA A 351 32.22 20.68 -11.09
CA ALA A 351 32.28 20.83 -12.53
C ALA A 351 33.50 21.70 -12.89
N SER A 352 34.49 21.12 -13.49
CA SER A 352 35.62 21.84 -14.10
C SER A 352 35.10 22.55 -15.35
N PRO A 353 35.40 23.86 -15.54
CA PRO A 353 35.04 24.55 -16.76
C PRO A 353 35.94 24.02 -17.91
N ARG A 354 35.35 23.59 -19.01
CA ARG A 354 36.08 23.42 -20.27
C ARG A 354 36.01 24.73 -21.06
N ASN A 355 37.20 25.18 -21.42
CA ASN A 355 37.46 26.24 -22.39
C ASN A 355 36.82 25.96 -23.76
#